data_3916b17ea20d7a654bb7a91862859338
#
_entry.id   3916b17ea20d7a654bb7a91862859338
#
_cell.length_a   1.000
_cell.length_b   1.000
_cell.length_c   1.000
_cell.angle_alpha   90.00
_cell.angle_beta   90.00
_cell.angle_gamma   90.00
#
_symmetry.space_group_name_H-M   'P 1'
#
loop_
_entity.id
_entity.type
_entity.pdbx_description
1 polymer ?
#
loop_
_entity_poly.entity_id
_entity_poly.type
_entity_poly.pdbx_seq_one_letter_code
_entity_poly.pdbx_strand_id
1 'polypeptide(L)'
;MINELDNVINESEDKLHHECGVVGVYLGSSKKNESGNDSDVSAASSAYFGLYSLQHRGQESAGIVVSDGKNVKVHKANGLLADVFQKEDILKLKGNIAVGHVRYATAEQKG
;
A
#
# COMPACT_ATOMS: atom_id res chain seq x y z
N MET A 1 13.16 -21.04 11.32
CA MET A 1 12.11 -20.82 10.37
C MET A 1 12.04 -19.37 9.92
N ILE A 2 11.75 -18.48 10.83
CA ILE A 2 11.75 -17.07 10.51
C ILE A 2 13.12 -16.62 10.04
N ASN A 3 14.16 -17.25 10.54
CA ASN A 3 15.52 -16.87 10.20
C ASN A 3 15.83 -17.06 8.72
N GLU A 4 15.26 -18.11 8.14
CA GLU A 4 15.52 -18.33 6.72
C GLU A 4 14.90 -17.25 5.88
N LEU A 5 13.70 -16.85 6.24
CA LEU A 5 13.01 -15.80 5.52
C LEU A 5 13.77 -14.49 5.65
N ASP A 6 14.22 -14.19 6.85
CA ASP A 6 14.97 -12.97 7.08
C ASP A 6 16.25 -12.94 6.25
N ASN A 7 16.92 -14.08 6.17
CA ASN A 7 18.15 -14.15 5.37
C ASN A 7 17.88 -13.92 3.90
N VAL A 8 16.78 -14.50 3.39
CA VAL A 8 16.45 -14.32 2.00
C VAL A 8 16.14 -12.85 1.72
N ILE A 9 15.37 -12.22 2.59
CA ILE A 9 15.03 -10.82 2.41
C ILE A 9 16.27 -9.96 2.44
N ASN A 10 17.16 -10.20 3.40
CA ASN A 10 18.36 -9.41 3.52
C ASN A 10 19.27 -9.58 2.32
N GLU A 11 19.39 -10.80 1.83
CA GLU A 11 20.20 -11.02 0.65
C GLU A 11 19.65 -10.30 -0.55
N SER A 12 18.34 -10.33 -0.70
CA SER A 12 17.70 -9.64 -1.81
C SER A 12 17.97 -8.16 -1.76
N GLU A 13 17.86 -7.57 -0.58
CA GLU A 13 18.10 -6.15 -0.43
C GLU A 13 19.55 -5.81 -0.76
N ASP A 14 20.46 -6.62 -0.27
CA ASP A 14 21.87 -6.36 -0.51
C ASP A 14 22.23 -6.45 -1.98
N LYS A 15 21.65 -7.42 -2.66
CA LYS A 15 22.02 -7.66 -4.05
C LYS A 15 21.31 -6.75 -5.02
N LEU A 16 20.05 -6.50 -4.77
CA LEU A 16 19.22 -5.81 -5.75
C LEU A 16 19.13 -4.32 -5.51
N HIS A 17 19.40 -3.91 -4.29
CA HIS A 17 19.28 -2.49 -3.94
C HIS A 17 17.88 -1.95 -4.24
N HIS A 18 16.92 -2.84 -4.35
CA HIS A 18 15.52 -2.46 -4.53
C HIS A 18 14.87 -2.41 -3.20
N GLU A 19 14.08 -1.39 -3.02
CA GLU A 19 13.35 -1.27 -1.79
C GLU A 19 11.94 -0.95 -2.12
N CYS A 20 11.08 -1.90 -1.85
CA CYS A 20 9.66 -1.75 -2.08
C CYS A 20 8.95 -2.16 -0.82
N GLY A 21 7.93 -1.40 -0.48
CA GLY A 21 7.06 -1.76 0.62
C GLY A 21 5.73 -2.22 0.08
N VAL A 22 5.19 -3.26 0.66
CA VAL A 22 3.90 -3.80 0.25
C VAL A 22 3.05 -4.01 1.49
N VAL A 23 1.79 -3.63 1.40
CA VAL A 23 0.83 -3.79 2.49
C VAL A 23 -0.42 -4.43 1.93
N GLY A 24 -0.89 -5.49 2.58
CA GLY A 24 -2.15 -6.11 2.23
C GLY A 24 -3.14 -5.92 3.35
N VAL A 25 -4.39 -5.64 3.00
CA VAL A 25 -5.45 -5.40 3.98
C VAL A 25 -6.68 -6.16 3.54
N TYR A 26 -7.28 -6.89 4.47
CA TYR A 26 -8.54 -7.56 4.24
C TYR A 26 -9.44 -7.27 5.44
N LEU A 27 -10.56 -6.62 5.18
CA LEU A 27 -11.47 -6.23 6.25
C LEU A 27 -12.63 -7.21 6.42
N GLY A 28 -12.62 -8.29 5.64
CA GLY A 28 -13.71 -9.26 5.73
C GLY A 28 -14.95 -8.72 5.09
N SER A 29 -16.09 -9.24 5.54
CA SER A 29 -17.37 -8.79 5.02
C SER A 29 -17.57 -7.33 5.37
N SER A 30 -18.06 -6.57 4.40
CA SER A 30 -18.42 -5.19 4.65
C SER A 30 -19.52 -5.16 5.70
N LYS A 31 -19.31 -4.39 6.75
CA LYS A 31 -20.31 -4.26 7.79
C LYS A 31 -20.58 -2.79 8.01
N LYS A 32 -21.84 -2.50 8.19
CA LYS A 32 -22.25 -1.15 8.52
C LYS A 32 -22.25 -1.01 10.03
N ASN A 33 -22.02 0.20 10.50
CA ASN A 33 -22.08 0.42 11.92
C ASN A 33 -23.55 0.36 12.35
N GLU A 34 -23.77 0.60 13.64
CA GLU A 34 -25.12 0.45 14.19
C GLU A 34 -26.11 1.41 13.59
N SER A 35 -25.66 2.54 13.09
CA SER A 35 -26.55 3.49 12.46
C SER A 35 -26.78 3.19 11.00
N GLY A 36 -26.23 2.10 10.50
CA GLY A 36 -26.46 1.70 9.12
C GLY A 36 -25.49 2.31 8.13
N ASN A 37 -24.52 3.07 8.59
CA ASN A 37 -23.53 3.70 7.75
C ASN A 37 -22.31 2.82 7.65
N ASP A 38 -21.54 3.02 6.57
CA ASP A 38 -20.29 2.32 6.42
C ASP A 38 -19.32 2.76 7.50
N SER A 39 -18.44 1.84 7.86
CA SER A 39 -17.38 2.16 8.79
C SER A 39 -16.52 3.27 8.21
N ASP A 40 -15.98 4.10 9.09
CA ASP A 40 -15.04 5.13 8.66
C ASP A 40 -13.72 4.52 8.19
N VAL A 41 -13.44 3.29 8.60
CA VAL A 41 -12.21 2.63 8.22
C VAL A 41 -12.45 1.88 6.93
N SER A 42 -11.62 2.15 5.94
CA SER A 42 -11.69 1.43 4.67
C SER A 42 -10.38 0.68 4.46
N ALA A 43 -10.43 -0.33 3.59
CA ALA A 43 -9.22 -1.05 3.27
C ALA A 43 -8.18 -0.12 2.66
N ALA A 44 -8.63 0.83 1.84
CA ALA A 44 -7.70 1.78 1.22
C ALA A 44 -7.03 2.66 2.26
N SER A 45 -7.79 3.17 3.23
CA SER A 45 -7.19 4.04 4.24
C SER A 45 -6.23 3.24 5.12
N SER A 46 -6.58 2.01 5.43
CA SER A 46 -5.67 1.16 6.21
C SER A 46 -4.39 0.88 5.44
N ALA A 47 -4.53 0.62 4.14
CA ALA A 47 -3.34 0.40 3.31
C ALA A 47 -2.50 1.67 3.25
N TYR A 48 -3.13 2.82 3.13
CA TYR A 48 -2.41 4.08 3.09
C TYR A 48 -1.57 4.27 4.37
N PHE A 49 -2.18 4.05 5.51
CA PHE A 49 -1.46 4.21 6.76
C PHE A 49 -0.35 3.18 6.90
N GLY A 50 -0.58 1.96 6.40
CA GLY A 50 0.46 0.97 6.39
C GLY A 50 1.64 1.38 5.53
N LEU A 51 1.34 1.92 4.35
CA LEU A 51 2.41 2.42 3.48
C LEU A 51 3.14 3.59 4.10
N TYR A 52 2.39 4.46 4.77
CA TYR A 52 3.02 5.59 5.43
C TYR A 52 4.04 5.13 6.45
N SER A 53 3.74 4.04 7.14
CA SER A 53 4.67 3.49 8.11
C SER A 53 5.90 2.90 7.46
N LEU A 54 5.78 2.45 6.22
CA LEU A 54 6.87 1.81 5.51
C LEU A 54 7.69 2.77 4.67
N GLN A 55 7.20 4.00 4.46
CA GLN A 55 7.90 4.89 3.54
C GLN A 55 9.19 5.38 4.16
N HIS A 56 10.18 5.52 3.32
CA HIS A 56 11.50 5.96 3.70
C HIS A 56 11.95 7.02 2.73
N ARG A 57 13.09 7.59 3.03
CA ARG A 57 13.70 8.55 2.13
C ARG A 57 13.90 7.89 0.77
N GLY A 58 13.61 8.61 -0.28
CA GLY A 58 13.80 8.11 -1.63
C GLY A 58 12.58 7.43 -2.22
N GLN A 59 11.48 7.39 -1.50
CA GLN A 59 10.25 6.85 -2.04
C GLN A 59 9.82 7.68 -3.24
N GLU A 60 9.56 7.03 -4.38
CA GLU A 60 9.32 7.76 -5.62
C GLU A 60 8.01 7.40 -6.30
N SER A 61 7.35 6.34 -5.89
CA SER A 61 6.04 6.05 -6.45
C SER A 61 5.23 5.27 -5.44
N ALA A 62 3.92 5.30 -5.60
CA ALA A 62 3.02 4.63 -4.68
C ALA A 62 1.75 4.25 -5.42
N GLY A 63 1.11 3.20 -4.94
CA GLY A 63 -0.14 2.77 -5.53
C GLY A 63 -0.94 1.95 -4.55
N ILE A 64 -2.26 2.00 -4.71
CA ILE A 64 -3.18 1.17 -3.95
C ILE A 64 -4.20 0.59 -4.90
N VAL A 65 -4.39 -0.71 -4.80
CA VAL A 65 -5.41 -1.44 -5.55
C VAL A 65 -6.44 -1.91 -4.55
N VAL A 66 -7.71 -1.71 -4.87
CA VAL A 66 -8.78 -2.19 -4.00
C VAL A 66 -9.73 -3.05 -4.80
N SER A 67 -10.42 -3.93 -4.10
CA SER A 67 -11.43 -4.79 -4.70
C SER A 67 -12.58 -4.95 -3.72
N ASP A 68 -13.79 -5.00 -4.28
CA ASP A 68 -14.98 -5.32 -3.49
C ASP A 68 -15.47 -6.72 -3.80
N GLY A 69 -14.66 -7.51 -4.48
CA GLY A 69 -15.03 -8.84 -4.87
C GLY A 69 -15.56 -8.94 -6.28
N LYS A 70 -15.93 -7.82 -6.87
CA LYS A 70 -16.43 -7.78 -8.24
C LYS A 70 -15.64 -6.81 -9.09
N ASN A 71 -15.32 -5.66 -8.54
CA ASN A 71 -14.63 -4.61 -9.26
C ASN A 71 -13.29 -4.35 -8.62
N VAL A 72 -12.36 -3.89 -9.45
CA VAL A 72 -11.02 -3.55 -9.00
C VAL A 72 -10.76 -2.12 -9.41
N LYS A 73 -10.23 -1.34 -8.50
CA LYS A 73 -9.84 0.03 -8.77
C LYS A 73 -8.42 0.24 -8.34
N VAL A 74 -7.73 1.11 -9.06
CA VAL A 74 -6.32 1.38 -8.83
C VAL A 74 -6.10 2.87 -8.84
N HIS A 75 -5.26 3.33 -7.93
CA HIS A 75 -4.74 4.69 -7.98
C HIS A 75 -3.25 4.61 -7.73
N LYS A 76 -2.47 5.07 -8.69
CA LYS A 76 -1.02 5.04 -8.55
C LYS A 76 -0.42 6.18 -9.34
N ALA A 77 0.74 6.62 -8.89
CA ALA A 77 1.45 7.67 -9.57
C ALA A 77 2.86 7.77 -9.01
N ASN A 78 3.71 8.46 -9.75
CA ASN A 78 5.02 8.82 -9.24
C ASN A 78 4.85 9.96 -8.26
N GLY A 79 5.69 9.95 -7.23
CA GLY A 79 5.66 11.00 -6.24
C GLY A 79 5.63 10.44 -4.85
N LEU A 80 5.65 11.34 -3.88
CA LEU A 80 5.58 10.94 -2.49
C LEU A 80 4.18 10.48 -2.14
N LEU A 81 4.10 9.57 -1.20
CA LEU A 81 2.83 8.98 -0.82
C LEU A 81 1.76 10.04 -0.54
N ALA A 82 2.11 11.05 0.23
CA ALA A 82 1.14 12.08 0.59
C ALA A 82 0.73 12.94 -0.61
N ASP A 83 1.57 13.01 -1.62
CA ASP A 83 1.25 13.76 -2.83
C ASP A 83 0.43 12.94 -3.79
N VAL A 84 0.70 11.64 -3.85
CA VAL A 84 -0.02 10.75 -4.76
C VAL A 84 -1.47 10.56 -4.30
N PHE A 85 -1.69 10.53 -2.99
CA PHE A 85 -3.01 10.23 -2.45
C PHE A 85 -3.54 11.42 -1.68
N GLN A 86 -4.57 12.04 -2.24
CA GLN A 86 -5.35 13.03 -1.54
C GLN A 86 -6.53 12.33 -0.87
N LYS A 87 -7.17 13.01 0.03
CA LYS A 87 -8.29 12.45 0.74
C LYS A 87 -9.36 11.93 -0.23
N GLU A 88 -9.61 12.70 -1.28
CA GLU A 88 -10.60 12.31 -2.27
C GLU A 88 -10.25 11.02 -2.97
N ASP A 89 -8.96 10.83 -3.23
CA ASP A 89 -8.53 9.61 -3.91
C ASP A 89 -8.81 8.39 -3.04
N ILE A 90 -8.51 8.49 -1.76
CA ILE A 90 -8.75 7.38 -0.83
C ILE A 90 -10.24 7.09 -0.74
N LEU A 91 -11.06 8.12 -0.71
CA LEU A 91 -12.50 7.95 -0.59
C LEU A 91 -13.10 7.25 -1.79
N LYS A 92 -12.48 7.40 -2.95
CA LYS A 92 -12.96 6.76 -4.17
C LYS A 92 -12.57 5.29 -4.27
N LEU A 93 -11.60 4.87 -3.49
CA LEU A 93 -11.11 3.49 -3.54
C LEU A 93 -11.91 2.65 -2.56
N LYS A 94 -13.06 2.18 -3.02
CA LYS A 94 -13.99 1.44 -2.17
C LYS A 94 -13.78 -0.05 -2.37
N GLY A 95 -13.82 -0.77 -1.25
CA GLY A 95 -13.61 -2.20 -1.27
C GLY A 95 -13.14 -2.66 0.09
N ASN A 96 -13.20 -3.95 0.31
CA ASN A 96 -12.79 -4.53 1.60
C ASN A 96 -11.43 -5.21 1.50
N ILE A 97 -10.82 -5.21 0.32
CA ILE A 97 -9.49 -5.76 0.11
C ILE A 97 -8.66 -4.68 -0.53
N ALA A 98 -7.46 -4.48 -0.03
CA ALA A 98 -6.56 -3.51 -0.60
C ALA A 98 -5.14 -4.03 -0.57
N VAL A 99 -4.39 -3.70 -1.60
CA VAL A 99 -2.96 -3.95 -1.64
C VAL A 99 -2.30 -2.64 -2.00
N GLY A 100 -1.39 -2.20 -1.15
CA GLY A 100 -0.65 -0.99 -1.40
C GLY A 100 0.82 -1.28 -1.60
N HIS A 101 1.48 -0.43 -2.35
CA HIS A 101 2.92 -0.54 -2.51
C HIS A 101 3.54 0.82 -2.64
N VAL A 102 4.79 0.90 -2.22
CA VAL A 102 5.63 2.06 -2.47
C VAL A 102 6.94 1.54 -3.03
N ARG A 103 7.53 2.34 -3.90
CA ARG A 103 8.78 2.01 -4.52
C ARG A 103 9.79 3.09 -4.19
N TYR A 104 11.00 2.67 -3.89
CA TYR A 104 12.06 3.59 -3.51
C TYR A 104 13.10 3.69 -4.61
N ALA A 105 13.66 4.86 -4.77
CA ALA A 105 14.74 5.06 -5.72
C ALA A 105 15.99 4.38 -5.17
N THR A 106 16.75 3.79 -6.09
CA THR A 106 18.04 3.22 -5.73
C THR A 106 19.12 3.95 -6.50
N ALA A 107 20.34 3.79 -6.05
CA ALA A 107 21.46 4.45 -6.70
C ALA A 107 21.60 4.01 -8.16
N GLU A 108 21.35 2.76 -8.43
CA GLU A 108 21.49 2.25 -9.79
C GLU A 108 20.50 2.85 -10.76
N GLN A 109 19.34 3.21 -10.26
CA GLN A 109 18.31 3.73 -11.13
C GLN A 109 18.55 5.15 -11.58
N LYS A 110 19.55 5.76 -10.99
CA LYS A 110 19.85 7.13 -11.34
C LYS A 110 20.88 7.24 -12.43
N GLY A 111 21.35 6.13 -12.88
CA GLY A 111 22.36 6.11 -13.91
C GLY A 111 21.97 6.74 -15.21
#